data_5efaf79cac3eca4cceadcee87ffe1d6f
#
_entry.id   5efaf79cac3eca4cceadcee87ffe1d6f
#
_cell.length_a   1.000
_cell.length_b   1.000
_cell.length_c   1.000
_cell.angle_alpha   90.00
_cell.angle_beta   90.00
_cell.angle_gamma   90.00
#
_symmetry.space_group_name_H-M   'P 1'
#
loop_
_entity.id
_entity.type
_entity.pdbx_description
1 polymer ?
#
loop_
_entity_poly.entity_id
_entity_poly.type
_entity_poly.pdbx_seq_one_letter_code
_entity_poly.pdbx_strand_id
1 'polypeptide(L)'
;MDKSPEVLLELVERLGNLLRAEFRRAGADEQLQPVHVHALVYLTRANRYSNTPQAMAEYLGLTKGTMSQSLLLLDRRGLIERYQDDLDRRVVRLRLSTSGEQFLYDAQPQSAWQHATRNISPNRIRNAVSALRETLTTFQADNEGQPFGSCSGCRHFERLSARAYRCGLMGDRLSGPETRKICWLYEEKGAGGEEEEE
;
A
#
# COMPACT_ATOMS: atom_id res chain seq x y z
N MET A 1 25.60 0.63 19.42
CA MET A 1 24.50 -0.12 18.82
C MET A 1 25.00 -0.76 17.54
N ASP A 2 24.91 -2.06 17.45
CA ASP A 2 25.22 -2.78 16.23
C ASP A 2 24.33 -2.27 15.08
N LYS A 3 24.93 -2.09 13.89
CA LYS A 3 24.27 -1.54 12.70
C LYS A 3 24.36 -2.54 11.53
N SER A 4 24.40 -3.83 11.86
CA SER A 4 24.53 -4.88 10.87
C SER A 4 23.21 -5.16 10.14
N PRO A 5 23.26 -5.74 8.94
CA PRO A 5 22.07 -6.17 8.21
C PRO A 5 21.19 -7.14 9.01
N GLU A 6 21.78 -7.98 9.87
CA GLU A 6 21.06 -8.93 10.72
C GLU A 6 20.17 -8.22 11.73
N VAL A 7 20.69 -7.14 12.35
CA VAL A 7 19.88 -6.29 13.27
C VAL A 7 18.75 -5.60 12.52
N LEU A 8 18.97 -5.17 11.28
CA LEU A 8 17.91 -4.61 10.45
C LEU A 8 16.79 -5.63 10.21
N LEU A 9 17.15 -6.87 9.85
CA LEU A 9 16.21 -7.96 9.65
C LEU A 9 15.41 -8.24 10.93
N GLU A 10 16.08 -8.39 12.08
CA GLU A 10 15.42 -8.59 13.38
C GLU A 10 14.41 -7.48 13.67
N LEU A 11 14.78 -6.22 13.45
CA LEU A 11 13.87 -5.08 13.68
C LEU A 11 12.67 -5.11 12.75
N VAL A 12 12.85 -5.43 11.47
CA VAL A 12 11.76 -5.57 10.50
C VAL A 12 10.81 -6.69 10.90
N GLU A 13 11.32 -7.86 11.30
CA GLU A 13 10.49 -8.98 11.78
C GLU A 13 9.68 -8.60 13.03
N ARG A 14 10.32 -7.97 14.01
CA ARG A 14 9.65 -7.54 15.26
C ARG A 14 8.59 -6.49 14.98
N LEU A 15 8.88 -5.49 14.15
CA LEU A 15 7.89 -4.49 13.74
C LEU A 15 6.71 -5.14 13.00
N GLY A 16 6.98 -6.06 12.09
CA GLY A 16 5.94 -6.83 11.40
C GLY A 16 5.04 -7.62 12.35
N ASN A 17 5.62 -8.25 13.39
CA ASN A 17 4.87 -8.96 14.43
C ASN A 17 3.99 -8.01 15.27
N LEU A 18 4.52 -6.86 15.65
CA LEU A 18 3.78 -5.84 16.41
C LEU A 18 2.64 -5.25 15.58
N LEU A 19 2.86 -4.93 14.31
CA LEU A 19 1.81 -4.43 13.41
C LEU A 19 0.69 -5.47 13.21
N ARG A 20 1.03 -6.76 13.09
CA ARG A 20 0.01 -7.82 13.05
C ARG A 20 -0.79 -7.91 14.34
N ALA A 21 -0.14 -7.71 15.49
CA ALA A 21 -0.84 -7.68 16.79
C ALA A 21 -1.78 -6.46 16.91
N GLU A 22 -1.38 -5.29 16.38
CA GLU A 22 -2.26 -4.11 16.30
C GLU A 22 -3.50 -4.39 15.44
N PHE A 23 -3.32 -4.96 14.25
CA PHE A 23 -4.43 -5.30 13.39
C PHE A 23 -5.36 -6.36 14.02
N ARG A 24 -4.80 -7.30 14.81
CA ARG A 24 -5.61 -8.27 15.57
C ARG A 24 -6.46 -7.57 16.62
N ARG A 25 -5.89 -6.61 17.35
CA ARG A 25 -6.63 -5.83 18.36
C ARG A 25 -7.72 -4.98 17.70
N ALA A 26 -7.37 -4.28 16.62
CA ALA A 26 -8.32 -3.46 15.88
C ALA A 26 -9.52 -4.24 15.32
N GLY A 27 -9.32 -5.52 14.98
CA GLY A 27 -10.38 -6.37 14.44
C GLY A 27 -11.14 -7.20 15.50
N ALA A 28 -10.75 -7.14 16.78
CA ALA A 28 -11.23 -8.09 17.80
C ALA A 28 -12.75 -8.00 18.02
N ASP A 29 -13.28 -6.80 18.16
CA ASP A 29 -14.71 -6.59 18.44
C ASP A 29 -15.60 -7.06 17.28
N GLU A 30 -15.12 -6.91 16.06
CA GLU A 30 -15.77 -7.37 14.83
C GLU A 30 -15.38 -8.80 14.43
N GLN A 31 -14.62 -9.52 15.26
CA GLN A 31 -14.10 -10.87 14.94
C GLN A 31 -13.39 -10.93 13.57
N LEU A 32 -12.71 -9.86 13.21
CA LEU A 32 -11.89 -9.78 11.99
C LEU A 32 -10.48 -10.30 12.26
N GLN A 33 -9.98 -11.13 11.36
CA GLN A 33 -8.58 -11.54 11.34
C GLN A 33 -7.68 -10.36 10.94
N PRO A 34 -6.39 -10.32 11.32
CA PRO A 34 -5.45 -9.27 10.90
C PRO A 34 -5.42 -9.02 9.39
N VAL A 35 -5.57 -10.06 8.58
CA VAL A 35 -5.61 -9.95 7.11
C VAL A 35 -6.81 -9.14 6.62
N HIS A 36 -7.96 -9.25 7.28
CA HIS A 36 -9.15 -8.48 6.94
C HIS A 36 -8.93 -6.99 7.20
N VAL A 37 -8.41 -6.65 8.39
CA VAL A 37 -8.08 -5.26 8.75
C VAL A 37 -7.02 -4.70 7.79
N HIS A 38 -5.99 -5.49 7.46
CA HIS A 38 -4.95 -5.08 6.54
C HIS A 38 -5.49 -4.82 5.12
N ALA A 39 -6.42 -5.65 4.65
CA ALA A 39 -7.10 -5.45 3.36
C ALA A 39 -7.90 -4.12 3.34
N LEU A 40 -8.62 -3.79 4.42
CA LEU A 40 -9.33 -2.52 4.53
C LEU A 40 -8.34 -1.34 4.54
N VAL A 41 -7.25 -1.41 5.32
CA VAL A 41 -6.19 -0.39 5.33
C VAL A 41 -5.54 -0.24 3.95
N TYR A 42 -5.30 -1.34 3.24
CA TYR A 42 -4.77 -1.29 1.88
C TYR A 42 -5.67 -0.48 0.95
N LEU A 43 -6.99 -0.67 0.99
CA LEU A 43 -7.94 0.04 0.14
C LEU A 43 -7.93 1.56 0.36
N THR A 44 -7.63 2.05 1.56
CA THR A 44 -7.48 3.50 1.78
C THR A 44 -6.30 4.08 0.99
N ARG A 45 -5.28 3.26 0.74
CA ARG A 45 -3.99 3.64 0.16
C ARG A 45 -3.83 3.26 -1.30
N ALA A 46 -4.63 2.32 -1.81
CA ALA A 46 -4.60 1.87 -3.20
C ALA A 46 -5.12 2.96 -4.16
N ASN A 47 -4.47 3.12 -5.29
CA ASN A 47 -4.98 3.93 -6.39
C ASN A 47 -6.00 3.14 -7.23
N ARG A 48 -6.58 3.78 -8.25
CA ARG A 48 -7.56 3.18 -9.16
C ARG A 48 -7.05 1.95 -9.93
N TYR A 49 -5.75 1.77 -10.08
CA TYR A 49 -5.17 0.60 -10.77
C TYR A 49 -4.88 -0.57 -9.82
N SER A 50 -4.83 -0.30 -8.53
CA SER A 50 -4.41 -1.23 -7.48
C SER A 50 -5.56 -1.78 -6.64
N ASN A 51 -6.75 -1.22 -6.77
CA ASN A 51 -7.92 -1.63 -6.00
C ASN A 51 -8.60 -2.90 -6.55
N THR A 52 -7.79 -3.91 -6.91
CA THR A 52 -8.25 -5.21 -7.41
C THR A 52 -7.89 -6.34 -6.46
N PRO A 53 -8.62 -7.48 -6.47
CA PRO A 53 -8.28 -8.66 -5.68
C PRO A 53 -6.85 -9.16 -5.94
N GLN A 54 -6.40 -9.12 -7.19
CA GLN A 54 -5.06 -9.57 -7.57
C GLN A 54 -3.99 -8.66 -6.99
N ALA A 55 -4.05 -7.36 -7.24
CA ALA A 55 -3.06 -6.41 -6.73
C ALA A 55 -2.99 -6.44 -5.19
N MET A 56 -4.13 -6.61 -4.52
CA MET A 56 -4.18 -6.75 -3.06
C MET A 56 -3.51 -8.03 -2.58
N ALA A 57 -3.76 -9.17 -3.24
CA ALA A 57 -3.14 -10.45 -2.90
C ALA A 57 -1.61 -10.36 -3.01
N GLU A 58 -1.10 -9.82 -4.09
CA GLU A 58 0.34 -9.63 -4.32
C GLU A 58 0.95 -8.67 -3.31
N TYR A 59 0.31 -7.52 -3.05
CA TYR A 59 0.79 -6.56 -2.05
C TYR A 59 0.88 -7.15 -0.64
N LEU A 60 -0.07 -8.00 -0.26
CA LEU A 60 -0.12 -8.62 1.07
C LEU A 60 0.67 -9.93 1.14
N GLY A 61 1.30 -10.38 0.05
CA GLY A 61 2.04 -11.63 0.00
C GLY A 61 1.15 -12.87 0.21
N LEU A 62 -0.07 -12.86 -0.32
CA LEU A 62 -1.08 -13.90 -0.11
C LEU A 62 -1.43 -14.61 -1.40
N THR A 63 -1.90 -15.86 -1.28
CA THR A 63 -2.44 -16.57 -2.44
C THR A 63 -3.77 -15.95 -2.88
N LYS A 64 -4.08 -16.07 -4.19
CA LYS A 64 -5.38 -15.62 -4.74
C LYS A 64 -6.57 -16.24 -4.00
N GLY A 65 -6.46 -17.52 -3.62
CA GLY A 65 -7.50 -18.22 -2.86
C GLY A 65 -7.74 -17.64 -1.48
N THR A 66 -6.67 -17.41 -0.71
CA THR A 66 -6.75 -16.79 0.63
C THR A 66 -7.35 -15.38 0.54
N MET A 67 -6.91 -14.58 -0.42
CA MET A 67 -7.45 -13.24 -0.62
C MET A 67 -8.93 -13.27 -1.01
N SER A 68 -9.32 -14.18 -1.91
CA SER A 68 -10.72 -14.32 -2.33
C SER A 68 -11.66 -14.63 -1.17
N GLN A 69 -11.25 -15.53 -0.26
CA GLN A 69 -12.03 -15.85 0.95
C GLN A 69 -12.12 -14.66 1.91
N SER A 70 -11.03 -13.95 2.11
CA SER A 70 -11.01 -12.74 2.94
C SER A 70 -11.93 -11.66 2.40
N LEU A 71 -11.88 -11.42 1.09
CA LEU A 71 -12.75 -10.44 0.42
C LEU A 71 -14.21 -10.85 0.43
N LEU A 72 -14.52 -12.16 0.33
CA LEU A 72 -15.89 -12.65 0.43
C LEU A 72 -16.49 -12.39 1.84
N LEU A 73 -15.68 -12.56 2.87
CA LEU A 73 -16.08 -12.23 4.25
C LEU A 73 -16.33 -10.74 4.42
N LEU A 74 -15.40 -9.89 3.96
CA LEU A 74 -15.54 -8.43 4.07
C LEU A 74 -16.76 -7.90 3.30
N ASP A 75 -17.02 -8.44 2.13
CA ASP A 75 -18.17 -8.12 1.30
C ASP A 75 -19.51 -8.51 1.99
N ARG A 76 -19.60 -9.74 2.49
CA ARG A 76 -20.77 -10.23 3.26
C ARG A 76 -21.03 -9.40 4.53
N ARG A 77 -20.01 -8.84 5.12
CA ARG A 77 -20.12 -7.94 6.27
C ARG A 77 -20.42 -6.48 5.89
N GLY A 78 -20.50 -6.20 4.60
CA GLY A 78 -20.76 -4.86 4.10
C GLY A 78 -19.64 -3.86 4.37
N LEU A 79 -18.39 -4.33 4.60
CA LEU A 79 -17.22 -3.47 4.85
C LEU A 79 -16.52 -3.02 3.56
N ILE A 80 -16.74 -3.73 2.47
CA ILE A 80 -16.27 -3.37 1.13
C ILE A 80 -17.40 -3.50 0.13
N GLU A 81 -17.23 -2.85 -1.01
CA GLU A 81 -18.09 -3.00 -2.18
C GLU A 81 -17.26 -3.48 -3.36
N ARG A 82 -17.85 -4.35 -4.16
CA ARG A 82 -17.28 -4.82 -5.42
C ARG A 82 -18.03 -4.18 -6.57
N TYR A 83 -17.32 -3.71 -7.57
CA TYR A 83 -17.91 -3.19 -8.79
C TYR A 83 -17.08 -3.60 -10.00
N GLN A 84 -17.68 -3.55 -11.17
CA GLN A 84 -16.97 -3.84 -12.42
C GLN A 84 -16.26 -2.57 -12.90
N ASP A 85 -15.09 -2.75 -13.50
CA ASP A 85 -14.38 -1.67 -14.16
C ASP A 85 -15.17 -1.18 -15.39
N ASP A 86 -15.23 0.12 -15.58
CA ASP A 86 -16.00 0.72 -16.67
C ASP A 86 -15.41 0.44 -18.07
N LEU A 87 -14.09 0.24 -18.15
CA LEU A 87 -13.36 0.00 -19.40
C LEU A 87 -13.22 -1.49 -19.72
N ASP A 88 -13.01 -2.33 -18.69
CA ASP A 88 -12.93 -3.79 -18.85
C ASP A 88 -13.79 -4.48 -17.76
N ARG A 89 -15.00 -4.86 -18.14
CA ARG A 89 -15.96 -5.53 -17.24
C ARG A 89 -15.50 -6.87 -16.67
N ARG A 90 -14.41 -7.43 -17.15
CA ARG A 90 -13.78 -8.63 -16.57
C ARG A 90 -13.00 -8.32 -15.30
N VAL A 91 -12.63 -7.05 -15.12
CA VAL A 91 -11.90 -6.57 -13.95
C VAL A 91 -12.88 -6.21 -12.84
N VAL A 92 -12.72 -6.85 -11.69
CA VAL A 92 -13.43 -6.50 -10.45
C VAL A 92 -12.61 -5.47 -9.69
N ARG A 93 -13.25 -4.36 -9.34
CA ARG A 93 -12.71 -3.30 -8.48
C ARG A 93 -13.29 -3.39 -7.09
N LEU A 94 -12.52 -2.90 -6.12
CA LEU A 94 -12.87 -2.90 -4.70
C LEU A 94 -12.83 -1.47 -4.17
N ARG A 95 -13.75 -1.15 -3.27
CA ARG A 95 -13.69 0.07 -2.46
C ARG A 95 -14.21 -0.19 -1.06
N LEU A 96 -13.83 0.63 -0.12
CA LEU A 96 -14.47 0.63 1.20
C LEU A 96 -15.94 1.05 1.05
N SER A 97 -16.79 0.41 1.82
CA SER A 97 -18.14 0.95 2.07
C SER A 97 -18.08 2.02 3.16
N THR A 98 -19.17 2.75 3.37
CA THR A 98 -19.30 3.69 4.50
C THR A 98 -19.06 2.99 5.84
N SER A 99 -19.56 1.76 6.00
CA SER A 99 -19.31 0.95 7.21
C SER A 99 -17.83 0.56 7.36
N GLY A 100 -17.14 0.25 6.25
CA GLY A 100 -15.71 -0.04 6.28
C GLY A 100 -14.85 1.18 6.63
N GLU A 101 -15.22 2.36 6.14
CA GLU A 101 -14.58 3.63 6.50
C GLU A 101 -14.80 3.94 7.99
N GLN A 102 -16.02 3.77 8.49
CA GLN A 102 -16.35 3.98 9.90
C GLN A 102 -15.58 3.00 10.79
N PHE A 103 -15.52 1.71 10.44
CA PHE A 103 -14.73 0.72 11.15
C PHE A 103 -13.26 1.16 11.28
N LEU A 104 -12.61 1.61 10.20
CA LEU A 104 -11.22 2.04 10.24
C LEU A 104 -11.03 3.33 11.06
N TYR A 105 -12.02 4.22 11.04
CA TYR A 105 -12.00 5.43 11.85
C TYR A 105 -12.06 5.11 13.34
N ASP A 106 -12.91 4.18 13.76
CA ASP A 106 -13.08 3.80 15.16
C ASP A 106 -11.93 2.92 15.67
N ALA A 107 -11.52 1.93 14.89
CA ALA A 107 -10.48 0.97 15.26
C ALA A 107 -9.07 1.56 15.23
N GLN A 108 -8.83 2.61 14.46
CA GLN A 108 -7.53 3.31 14.31
C GLN A 108 -6.30 2.35 14.27
N PRO A 109 -6.26 1.37 13.37
CA PRO A 109 -5.29 0.27 13.40
C PRO A 109 -3.83 0.71 13.20
N GLN A 110 -3.58 1.98 12.91
CA GLN A 110 -2.25 2.55 12.72
C GLN A 110 -1.85 3.56 13.80
N SER A 111 -2.67 3.76 14.83
CA SER A 111 -2.43 4.78 15.86
C SER A 111 -1.14 4.55 16.64
N ALA A 112 -0.83 3.30 16.99
CA ALA A 112 0.41 2.95 17.69
C ALA A 112 1.66 3.27 16.86
N TRP A 113 1.62 3.01 15.55
CA TRP A 113 2.70 3.37 14.62
C TRP A 113 2.89 4.88 14.53
N GLN A 114 1.81 5.64 14.37
CA GLN A 114 1.85 7.10 14.33
C GLN A 114 2.41 7.67 15.62
N HIS A 115 2.02 7.13 16.77
CA HIS A 115 2.57 7.51 18.07
C HIS A 115 4.07 7.22 18.17
N ALA A 116 4.51 6.03 17.79
CA ALA A 116 5.91 5.62 17.87
C ALA A 116 6.84 6.45 16.97
N THR A 117 6.34 6.91 15.83
CA THR A 117 7.15 7.63 14.83
C THR A 117 7.11 9.16 14.96
N ARG A 118 6.18 9.73 15.72
CA ARG A 118 5.93 11.19 15.76
C ARG A 118 7.13 12.04 16.18
N ASN A 119 8.04 11.48 17.00
CA ASN A 119 9.21 12.18 17.52
C ASN A 119 10.50 11.90 16.74
N ILE A 120 10.41 11.13 15.65
CA ILE A 120 11.56 10.85 14.78
C ILE A 120 11.71 12.01 13.80
N SER A 121 12.91 12.60 13.73
CA SER A 121 13.13 13.74 12.85
C SER A 121 12.89 13.39 11.37
N PRO A 122 12.42 14.33 10.53
CA PRO A 122 12.15 14.09 9.11
C PRO A 122 13.33 13.51 8.35
N ASN A 123 14.56 13.94 8.66
CA ASN A 123 15.77 13.39 8.01
C ASN A 123 15.96 11.91 8.32
N ARG A 124 15.77 11.51 9.58
CA ARG A 124 15.88 10.09 9.97
C ARG A 124 14.78 9.24 9.32
N ILE A 125 13.57 9.78 9.23
CA ILE A 125 12.48 9.11 8.50
C ILE A 125 12.86 8.93 7.03
N ARG A 126 13.37 9.97 6.35
CA ARG A 126 13.80 9.86 4.94
C ARG A 126 14.86 8.78 4.75
N ASN A 127 15.89 8.77 5.59
CA ASN A 127 16.96 7.77 5.50
C ASN A 127 16.44 6.34 5.72
N ALA A 128 15.57 6.14 6.70
CA ALA A 128 14.95 4.85 6.95
C ALA A 128 14.07 4.39 5.75
N VAL A 129 13.26 5.32 5.20
CA VAL A 129 12.44 5.04 4.01
C VAL A 129 13.30 4.68 2.80
N SER A 130 14.41 5.40 2.57
CA SER A 130 15.33 5.10 1.46
C SER A 130 15.93 3.70 1.60
N ALA A 131 16.53 3.39 2.75
CA ALA A 131 17.16 2.09 2.99
C ALA A 131 16.17 0.92 2.91
N LEU A 132 14.99 1.06 3.51
CA LEU A 132 13.95 0.02 3.45
C LEU A 132 13.38 -0.15 2.05
N ARG A 133 13.27 0.92 1.26
CA ARG A 133 12.80 0.84 -0.12
C ARG A 133 13.81 0.10 -0.99
N GLU A 134 15.09 0.45 -0.90
CA GLU A 134 16.18 -0.23 -1.62
C GLU A 134 16.20 -1.73 -1.28
N THR A 135 16.16 -2.07 0.02
CA THR A 135 16.08 -3.46 0.47
C THR A 135 14.85 -4.17 -0.10
N LEU A 136 13.69 -3.53 -0.06
CA LEU A 136 12.43 -4.11 -0.58
C LEU A 136 12.48 -4.33 -2.09
N THR A 137 13.01 -3.37 -2.85
CA THR A 137 13.13 -3.48 -4.31
C THR A 137 14.03 -4.65 -4.70
N THR A 138 15.22 -4.77 -4.08
CA THR A 138 16.13 -5.89 -4.32
C THR A 138 15.49 -7.23 -3.94
N PHE A 139 14.87 -7.30 -2.75
CA PHE A 139 14.22 -8.51 -2.28
C PHE A 139 13.07 -8.97 -3.20
N GLN A 140 12.30 -8.01 -3.74
CA GLN A 140 11.22 -8.32 -4.69
C GLN A 140 11.77 -8.79 -6.03
N ALA A 141 12.83 -8.17 -6.55
CA ALA A 141 13.47 -8.59 -7.80
C ALA A 141 14.00 -10.02 -7.73
N ASP A 142 14.65 -10.37 -6.62
CA ASP A 142 15.21 -11.72 -6.39
C ASP A 142 14.11 -12.81 -6.27
N ASN A 143 12.89 -12.42 -5.89
CA ASN A 143 11.76 -13.34 -5.69
C ASN A 143 10.66 -13.19 -6.76
N GLU A 144 10.96 -12.61 -7.91
CA GLU A 144 10.00 -12.36 -9.00
C GLU A 144 8.73 -11.63 -8.54
N GLY A 145 8.86 -10.83 -7.47
CA GLY A 145 7.74 -10.09 -6.87
C GLY A 145 7.40 -8.82 -7.66
N GLN A 146 6.12 -8.51 -7.74
CA GLN A 146 5.65 -7.27 -8.36
C GLN A 146 6.08 -6.05 -7.51
N PRO A 147 6.79 -5.06 -8.06
CA PRO A 147 7.08 -3.84 -7.34
C PRO A 147 5.81 -3.00 -7.13
N PHE A 148 5.75 -2.35 -5.97
CA PHE A 148 4.69 -1.41 -5.64
C PHE A 148 5.31 -0.09 -5.20
N GLY A 149 4.76 1.01 -5.70
CA GLY A 149 5.22 2.33 -5.32
C GLY A 149 4.14 3.39 -5.49
N SER A 150 4.50 4.65 -5.28
CA SER A 150 3.59 5.77 -5.55
C SER A 150 3.85 6.34 -6.95
N CYS A 151 2.83 6.93 -7.58
CA CYS A 151 2.98 7.54 -8.91
C CYS A 151 4.11 8.57 -8.95
N SER A 152 4.31 9.34 -7.90
CA SER A 152 5.37 10.36 -7.83
C SER A 152 6.80 9.80 -8.00
N GLY A 153 7.02 8.52 -7.66
CA GLY A 153 8.29 7.82 -7.86
C GLY A 153 8.32 6.93 -9.11
N CYS A 154 7.25 6.90 -9.91
CA CYS A 154 7.12 6.02 -11.06
C CYS A 154 7.74 6.64 -12.32
N ARG A 155 8.40 5.80 -13.16
CA ARG A 155 8.97 6.26 -14.46
C ARG A 155 7.91 6.81 -15.42
N HIS A 156 6.66 6.38 -15.28
CA HIS A 156 5.54 6.82 -16.10
C HIS A 156 4.81 8.04 -15.55
N PHE A 157 5.31 8.63 -14.47
CA PHE A 157 4.70 9.82 -13.88
C PHE A 157 5.08 11.07 -14.66
N GLU A 158 4.07 11.79 -15.15
CA GLU A 158 4.22 13.03 -15.87
C GLU A 158 3.61 14.19 -15.08
N ARG A 159 4.38 15.24 -14.86
CA ARG A 159 3.92 16.50 -14.30
C ARG A 159 3.61 17.46 -15.44
N LEU A 160 2.34 17.71 -15.71
CA LEU A 160 1.91 18.61 -16.79
C LEU A 160 1.94 20.09 -16.37
N SER A 161 1.72 20.35 -15.07
CA SER A 161 1.81 21.69 -14.46
C SER A 161 1.97 21.58 -12.94
N ALA A 162 1.97 22.70 -12.22
CA ALA A 162 2.07 22.73 -10.75
C ALA A 162 1.00 21.87 -10.03
N ARG A 163 -0.17 21.65 -10.66
CA ARG A 163 -1.31 20.92 -10.07
C ARG A 163 -1.93 19.86 -10.99
N ALA A 164 -1.33 19.62 -12.16
CA ALA A 164 -1.82 18.66 -13.13
C ALA A 164 -0.81 17.54 -13.37
N TYR A 165 -1.26 16.32 -13.23
CA TYR A 165 -0.44 15.12 -13.36
C TYR A 165 -1.11 14.12 -14.29
N ARG A 166 -0.31 13.25 -14.91
CA ARG A 166 -0.77 12.18 -15.80
C ARG A 166 0.03 10.90 -15.55
N CYS A 167 -0.61 9.76 -15.75
CA CYS A 167 0.06 8.47 -15.91
C CYS A 167 0.38 8.27 -17.39
N GLY A 168 1.66 8.32 -17.78
CA GLY A 168 2.07 8.12 -19.17
C GLY A 168 1.79 6.70 -19.69
N LEU A 169 1.77 5.69 -18.79
CA LEU A 169 1.43 4.31 -19.15
C LEU A 169 -0.04 4.16 -19.53
N MET A 170 -0.95 4.73 -18.73
CA MET A 170 -2.40 4.58 -18.90
C MET A 170 -3.05 5.77 -19.63
N GLY A 171 -2.33 6.88 -19.80
CA GLY A 171 -2.84 8.11 -20.39
C GLY A 171 -3.77 8.93 -19.50
N ASP A 172 -4.07 8.46 -18.29
CA ASP A 172 -5.07 9.05 -17.39
C ASP A 172 -4.53 10.27 -16.63
N ARG A 173 -5.40 11.26 -16.44
CA ARG A 173 -5.13 12.35 -15.49
C ARG A 173 -5.19 11.83 -14.06
N LEU A 174 -4.24 12.30 -13.23
CA LEU A 174 -4.13 11.97 -11.82
C LEU A 174 -4.40 13.20 -10.97
N SER A 175 -5.16 13.02 -9.89
CA SER A 175 -5.30 14.04 -8.86
C SER A 175 -4.06 14.04 -7.94
N GLY A 176 -3.79 15.15 -7.26
CA GLY A 176 -2.67 15.25 -6.31
C GLY A 176 -2.68 14.17 -5.22
N PRO A 177 -3.83 13.84 -4.59
CA PRO A 177 -3.92 12.72 -3.65
C PRO A 177 -3.60 11.36 -4.28
N GLU A 178 -4.02 11.09 -5.51
CA GLU A 178 -3.76 9.81 -6.20
C GLU A 178 -2.28 9.59 -6.47
N THR A 179 -1.50 10.64 -6.70
CA THR A 179 -0.05 10.50 -6.96
C THR A 179 0.74 9.91 -5.78
N ARG A 180 0.17 9.94 -4.58
CA ARG A 180 0.76 9.41 -3.34
C ARG A 180 0.23 8.04 -2.94
N LYS A 181 -0.75 7.50 -3.69
CA LYS A 181 -1.35 6.20 -3.43
C LYS A 181 -0.49 5.06 -3.99
N ILE A 182 -0.68 3.87 -3.45
CA ILE A 182 -0.04 2.63 -3.90
C ILE A 182 -0.49 2.33 -5.33
N CYS A 183 0.49 2.12 -6.22
CA CYS A 183 0.29 1.72 -7.60
C CYS A 183 0.90 0.34 -7.86
N TRP A 184 0.08 -0.60 -8.35
CA TRP A 184 0.50 -1.93 -8.79
C TRP A 184 1.20 -1.91 -10.15
N LEU A 185 0.92 -0.90 -10.98
CA LEU A 185 1.61 -0.68 -12.27
C LEU A 185 2.88 0.17 -12.10
N TYR A 186 3.41 0.22 -10.89
CA TYR A 186 4.62 0.98 -10.60
C TYR A 186 5.83 0.37 -11.27
N GLU A 187 6.58 1.22 -11.94
CA GLU A 187 7.93 0.92 -12.43
C GLU A 187 8.87 1.99 -11.89
N GLU A 188 9.99 1.57 -11.31
CA GLU A 188 10.95 2.49 -10.73
C GLU A 188 11.61 3.36 -11.81
N LYS A 189 11.86 4.63 -11.50
CA LYS A 189 12.71 5.47 -12.34
C LYS A 189 14.10 4.86 -12.35
N GLY A 190 14.64 4.53 -13.52
CA GLY A 190 16.02 4.07 -13.65
C GLY A 190 16.99 5.10 -13.06
N ALA A 191 18.11 4.66 -12.52
CA ALA A 191 19.14 5.46 -11.86
C ALA A 191 19.86 6.48 -12.80
N GLY A 192 19.20 7.00 -13.83
CA GLY A 192 19.74 7.92 -14.85
C GLY A 192 18.90 9.16 -15.12
N GLY A 193 17.90 9.48 -14.31
CA GLY A 193 17.02 10.63 -14.51
C GLY A 193 17.02 11.61 -13.36
N GLU A 194 18.18 12.18 -13.02
CA GLU A 194 18.22 13.46 -12.30
C GLU A 194 17.80 14.52 -13.31
N GLU A 195 16.52 14.92 -13.27
CA GLU A 195 16.09 16.15 -13.91
C GLU A 195 16.72 17.30 -13.11
N GLU A 196 17.65 18.02 -13.75
CA GLU A 196 18.14 19.32 -13.33
C GLU A 196 16.92 20.23 -13.09
N GLU A 197 16.63 20.53 -11.82
CA GLU A 197 15.74 21.65 -11.46
C GLU A 197 16.53 22.94 -11.66
N GLU A 198 16.25 23.67 -12.75
CA GLU A 198 16.48 25.12 -12.87
C GLU A 198 15.36 25.91 -12.19
#